data_c28a7530997555a3548a811f46b354bd
#
_entry.id   c28a7530997555a3548a811f46b354bd
#
_cell.length_a   1.000
_cell.length_b   1.000
_cell.length_c   1.000
_cell.angle_alpha   90.00
_cell.angle_beta   90.00
_cell.angle_gamma   90.00
#
_symmetry.space_group_name_H-M   'P 1'
#
loop_
_entity.id
_entity.type
_entity.pdbx_description
1 polymer ?
#
loop_
_entity_poly.entity_id
_entity_poly.type
_entity_poly.pdbx_seq_one_letter_code
_entity_poly.pdbx_strand_id
1 'polypeptide(L)'
;MNCLRVTPEPTGARAQWEERMRKPLMSAAAAAALIAGAPAAFADTAAAERWINDEFQPSSLSVDEQKAEMQWFIDAAEPFRGMEINVLSETIPTHTYESTVLTRAFEDITGIKVNHQLLGEGEVVQAVQTQMQTNRNLYDAYVNDSDLIGTHSRMQQAFNLTEQMAGPWADVTSPTLDLDDFMGISFTTGPDGNLYQLPDQQFANLYWFRKDWFDNPEYQAAFKEKFGYDLGVPLNWSAYEDIAEFFTKDVREIDGVQIFGHMDYGKRAPDLGWRMTDAWLSMAGAGSPGLPNGVPIDEWGIRMEADTCNPVGSKTSRGGEANGPASVYAIAKWDEWLRNYAPPGAASYDFYQSLPALAIGNVAQQIFWYTAFLADMVKPQSEGNNTVDADGNPLWRAAPSPHGPYWEDGMKVGYQDVGSWTFLKSTPEDRAKAAWLYAQFVTSKTVDTKKSHVGLTFARDSTVRDESFTERAPKLGGVIEFYRSPDREKWTPTGINVPDYPKLAQIWWQQIGNVNSGSASPQEAMDALAQEMDDTMARMQQADEASGVYG
;
A
#
# COMPACT_ATOMS: atom_id res chain seq x y z
N MET A 1 -27.94 -0.85 3.20
CA MET A 1 -26.60 -0.57 2.65
C MET A 1 -26.16 -1.82 1.92
N ASN A 2 -25.99 -1.80 0.60
CA ASN A 2 -25.46 -2.97 -0.10
C ASN A 2 -23.98 -3.05 0.17
N CYS A 3 -23.42 -4.25 0.41
CA CYS A 3 -21.99 -4.48 0.40
C CYS A 3 -21.45 -3.92 -0.91
N LEU A 4 -20.70 -2.83 -0.82
CA LEU A 4 -20.40 -2.01 -1.96
C LEU A 4 -19.58 -2.81 -2.98
N ARG A 5 -20.24 -3.11 -4.10
CA ARG A 5 -19.49 -3.10 -5.35
C ARG A 5 -19.00 -1.65 -5.49
N VAL A 6 -17.69 -1.41 -5.38
CA VAL A 6 -17.09 -0.22 -5.95
C VAL A 6 -17.27 -0.38 -7.45
N THR A 7 -18.44 0.01 -7.95
CA THR A 7 -18.59 0.19 -9.39
C THR A 7 -17.79 1.45 -9.74
N PRO A 8 -17.02 1.45 -10.80
CA PRO A 8 -16.50 2.69 -11.32
C PRO A 8 -17.72 3.57 -11.65
N GLU A 9 -17.84 4.67 -10.90
CA GLU A 9 -18.79 5.78 -10.98
C GLU A 9 -20.28 5.52 -10.80
N PRO A 10 -20.87 6.26 -9.88
CA PRO A 10 -22.10 6.99 -10.15
C PRO A 10 -21.72 8.43 -10.55
N THR A 11 -21.85 8.73 -11.84
CA THR A 11 -21.75 10.08 -12.44
C THR A 11 -22.56 11.19 -11.73
N GLY A 12 -23.38 10.83 -10.76
CA GLY A 12 -24.18 11.75 -9.97
C GLY A 12 -23.47 12.40 -8.78
N ALA A 13 -22.57 11.71 -8.11
CA ALA A 13 -21.84 12.26 -6.95
C ALA A 13 -20.78 13.28 -7.41
N ARG A 14 -20.12 13.00 -8.54
CA ARG A 14 -19.16 13.89 -9.18
C ARG A 14 -19.82 15.23 -9.58
N ALA A 15 -21.02 15.18 -10.15
CA ALA A 15 -21.78 16.38 -10.53
C ALA A 15 -22.22 17.23 -9.32
N GLN A 16 -22.54 16.60 -8.19
CA GLN A 16 -22.92 17.35 -6.96
C GLN A 16 -21.72 18.00 -6.27
N TRP A 17 -20.53 17.39 -6.40
CA TRP A 17 -19.29 17.92 -5.83
C TRP A 17 -18.81 19.15 -6.61
N GLU A 18 -18.78 19.06 -7.94
CA GLU A 18 -18.44 20.20 -8.83
C GLU A 18 -19.41 21.37 -8.68
N GLU A 19 -20.70 21.13 -8.45
CA GLU A 19 -21.69 22.19 -8.29
C GLU A 19 -21.56 22.92 -6.94
N ARG A 20 -21.10 22.26 -5.88
CA ARG A 20 -20.83 22.89 -4.58
C ARG A 20 -19.58 23.76 -4.57
N MET A 21 -18.55 23.41 -5.33
CA MET A 21 -17.28 24.15 -5.40
C MET A 21 -17.32 25.36 -6.35
N ARG A 22 -18.32 25.46 -7.24
CA ARG A 22 -18.43 26.54 -8.24
C ARG A 22 -19.17 27.81 -7.76
N LYS A 23 -19.50 27.95 -6.49
CA LYS A 23 -20.12 29.18 -6.02
C LYS A 23 -19.06 30.26 -5.76
N PRO A 24 -19.13 31.44 -6.44
CA PRO A 24 -18.08 32.43 -6.35
C PRO A 24 -18.08 33.13 -4.98
N LEU A 25 -16.90 33.26 -4.41
CA LEU A 25 -16.63 34.14 -3.29
C LEU A 25 -16.87 35.59 -3.74
N MET A 26 -17.93 36.20 -3.27
CA MET A 26 -18.13 37.64 -3.39
C MET A 26 -17.22 38.37 -2.40
N SER A 27 -16.38 39.22 -2.95
CA SER A 27 -15.46 40.12 -2.28
C SER A 27 -16.15 40.98 -1.21
N ALA A 28 -15.60 40.99 -0.01
CA ALA A 28 -15.76 42.06 0.94
C ALA A 28 -14.40 42.78 1.11
N ALA A 29 -14.24 43.93 0.50
CA ALA A 29 -13.14 44.82 0.77
C ALA A 29 -13.36 45.47 2.14
N ALA A 30 -12.45 45.28 3.08
CA ALA A 30 -12.36 46.09 4.30
C ALA A 30 -10.92 46.56 4.51
N ALA A 31 -10.81 47.83 4.86
CA ALA A 31 -9.66 48.70 4.82
C ALA A 31 -8.49 48.28 5.72
N ALA A 32 -7.31 48.72 5.28
CA ALA A 32 -6.00 48.57 5.87
C ALA A 32 -5.88 49.16 7.30
N ALA A 33 -5.22 48.38 8.17
CA ALA A 33 -4.41 48.92 9.25
C ALA A 33 -2.98 48.42 9.07
N LEU A 34 -2.06 49.29 8.74
CA LEU A 34 -0.63 49.06 8.72
C LEU A 34 -0.15 48.75 10.16
N ILE A 35 0.26 47.52 10.42
CA ILE A 35 1.12 47.18 11.56
C ILE A 35 2.37 46.51 10.98
N ALA A 36 3.52 47.10 11.31
CA ALA A 36 4.83 46.67 10.92
C ALA A 36 5.13 45.27 11.45
N GLY A 37 5.11 44.27 10.57
CA GLY A 37 5.47 42.89 10.83
C GLY A 37 6.05 42.19 9.59
N ALA A 38 6.86 42.89 8.79
CA ALA A 38 7.31 42.45 7.49
C ALA A 38 8.69 41.75 7.37
N PRO A 39 9.36 41.17 8.40
CA PRO A 39 10.55 40.38 8.14
C PRO A 39 10.30 38.86 8.02
N ALA A 40 9.26 38.31 8.64
CA ALA A 40 9.05 36.86 8.67
C ALA A 40 8.55 36.30 7.32
N ALA A 41 7.62 36.96 6.65
CA ALA A 41 7.05 36.50 5.39
C ALA A 41 8.11 36.39 4.25
N PHE A 42 9.09 37.32 4.24
CA PHE A 42 10.18 37.27 3.25
C PHE A 42 11.14 36.12 3.47
N ALA A 43 11.37 35.70 4.72
CA ALA A 43 12.25 34.56 5.01
C ALA A 43 11.63 33.25 4.54
N ASP A 44 10.35 33.04 4.75
CA ASP A 44 9.63 31.81 4.38
C ASP A 44 9.50 31.65 2.85
N THR A 45 9.20 32.72 2.13
CA THR A 45 9.18 32.73 0.65
C THR A 45 10.58 32.45 0.08
N ALA A 46 11.65 33.01 0.67
CA ALA A 46 13.01 32.73 0.24
C ALA A 46 13.42 31.28 0.53
N ALA A 47 12.93 30.70 1.63
CA ALA A 47 13.09 29.26 1.91
C ALA A 47 12.36 28.41 0.85
N ALA A 48 11.12 28.72 0.53
CA ALA A 48 10.37 28.03 -0.51
C ALA A 48 11.08 28.06 -1.86
N GLU A 49 11.59 29.23 -2.29
CA GLU A 49 12.35 29.35 -3.55
C GLU A 49 13.62 28.51 -3.56
N ARG A 50 14.35 28.41 -2.43
CA ARG A 50 15.53 27.54 -2.33
C ARG A 50 15.13 26.08 -2.47
N TRP A 51 14.12 25.61 -1.73
CA TRP A 51 13.67 24.22 -1.78
C TRP A 51 13.16 23.82 -3.17
N ILE A 52 12.42 24.72 -3.86
CA ILE A 52 11.96 24.49 -5.23
C ILE A 52 13.14 24.31 -6.19
N ASN A 53 14.18 25.16 -6.10
CA ASN A 53 15.31 25.13 -7.02
C ASN A 53 16.30 24.01 -6.70
N ASP A 54 16.55 23.72 -5.43
CA ASP A 54 17.64 22.86 -5.00
C ASP A 54 17.18 21.41 -4.78
N GLU A 55 15.89 21.19 -4.45
CA GLU A 55 15.41 19.85 -4.07
C GLU A 55 14.17 19.37 -4.84
N PHE A 56 13.14 20.21 -5.07
CA PHE A 56 11.84 19.74 -5.57
C PHE A 56 11.76 19.52 -7.09
N GLN A 57 12.90 19.37 -7.75
CA GLN A 57 12.93 19.05 -9.18
C GLN A 57 13.26 17.57 -9.42
N PRO A 58 12.63 16.90 -10.38
CA PRO A 58 11.55 17.40 -11.25
C PRO A 58 10.21 17.52 -10.54
N SER A 59 9.30 18.31 -11.12
CA SER A 59 7.93 18.50 -10.62
C SER A 59 6.94 18.53 -11.80
N SER A 60 5.72 18.07 -11.57
CA SER A 60 4.61 18.18 -12.56
C SER A 60 4.11 19.61 -12.75
N LEU A 61 4.54 20.56 -11.91
CA LEU A 61 4.20 21.98 -12.00
C LEU A 61 5.36 22.81 -12.57
N SER A 62 5.03 23.90 -13.27
CA SER A 62 6.01 24.94 -13.57
C SER A 62 6.53 25.62 -12.30
N VAL A 63 7.70 26.25 -12.37
CA VAL A 63 8.31 26.93 -11.21
C VAL A 63 7.39 28.02 -10.63
N ASP A 64 6.64 28.74 -11.47
CA ASP A 64 5.71 29.77 -10.99
C ASP A 64 4.50 29.18 -10.26
N GLU A 65 3.98 28.04 -10.73
CA GLU A 65 2.92 27.30 -10.05
C GLU A 65 3.42 26.70 -8.73
N GLN A 66 4.63 26.13 -8.69
CA GLN A 66 5.27 25.67 -7.47
C GLN A 66 5.40 26.78 -6.43
N LYS A 67 5.83 27.97 -6.83
CA LYS A 67 5.89 29.15 -5.94
C LYS A 67 4.52 29.55 -5.40
N ALA A 68 3.50 29.50 -6.24
CA ALA A 68 2.14 29.80 -5.82
C ALA A 68 1.59 28.78 -4.83
N GLU A 69 1.86 27.48 -5.04
CA GLU A 69 1.47 26.40 -4.12
C GLU A 69 2.21 26.53 -2.78
N MET A 70 3.51 26.79 -2.78
CA MET A 70 4.28 26.99 -1.54
C MET A 70 3.86 28.27 -0.79
N GLN A 71 3.51 29.34 -1.51
CA GLN A 71 2.97 30.56 -0.87
C GLN A 71 1.66 30.27 -0.14
N TRP A 72 0.80 29.43 -0.72
CA TRP A 72 -0.43 29.01 -0.05
C TRP A 72 -0.12 28.27 1.27
N PHE A 73 0.87 27.34 1.29
CA PHE A 73 1.28 26.66 2.51
C PHE A 73 1.81 27.62 3.58
N ILE A 74 2.59 28.65 3.18
CA ILE A 74 3.08 29.71 4.07
C ILE A 74 1.93 30.43 4.74
N ASP A 75 0.91 30.83 3.96
CA ASP A 75 -0.23 31.60 4.44
C ASP A 75 -1.15 30.74 5.33
N ALA A 76 -1.45 29.50 4.91
CA ALA A 76 -2.32 28.58 5.65
C ALA A 76 -1.68 28.12 6.98
N ALA A 77 -0.36 28.06 7.05
CA ALA A 77 0.37 27.65 8.25
C ALA A 77 0.51 28.78 9.30
N GLU A 78 0.21 30.03 8.96
CA GLU A 78 0.44 31.18 9.84
C GLU A 78 -0.13 30.99 11.27
N PRO A 79 -1.35 30.46 11.48
CA PRO A 79 -1.90 30.23 12.82
C PRO A 79 -1.17 29.16 13.65
N PHE A 80 -0.39 28.30 12.99
CA PHE A 80 0.26 27.14 13.60
C PHE A 80 1.78 27.29 13.72
N ARG A 81 2.36 28.43 13.37
CA ARG A 81 3.81 28.69 13.48
C ARG A 81 4.35 28.46 14.88
N GLY A 82 5.44 27.73 14.95
CA GLY A 82 6.08 27.32 16.21
C GLY A 82 5.42 26.10 16.87
N MET A 83 4.36 25.54 16.27
CA MET A 83 3.81 24.25 16.72
C MET A 83 4.77 23.12 16.37
N GLU A 84 4.80 22.09 17.22
CA GLU A 84 5.50 20.83 16.97
C GLU A 84 4.46 19.72 16.91
N ILE A 85 4.45 18.95 15.81
CA ILE A 85 3.58 17.81 15.60
C ILE A 85 4.38 16.52 15.54
N ASN A 86 3.73 15.39 15.89
CA ASN A 86 4.32 14.06 15.85
C ASN A 86 3.56 13.21 14.86
N VAL A 87 4.25 12.65 13.86
CA VAL A 87 3.64 11.77 12.89
C VAL A 87 4.42 10.46 12.81
N LEU A 88 3.77 9.41 12.33
CA LEU A 88 4.28 8.05 12.33
C LEU A 88 4.05 7.40 10.97
N SER A 89 5.06 6.67 10.47
CA SER A 89 4.93 5.81 9.30
C SER A 89 5.88 4.61 9.36
N GLU A 90 5.75 3.70 8.42
CA GLU A 90 6.67 2.57 8.26
C GLU A 90 8.03 2.99 7.70
N THR A 91 9.03 2.13 7.87
CA THR A 91 10.41 2.38 7.40
C THR A 91 10.58 1.88 5.97
N ILE A 92 10.28 2.75 4.99
CA ILE A 92 10.56 2.53 3.56
C ILE A 92 11.29 3.74 2.97
N PRO A 93 11.88 3.64 1.77
CA PRO A 93 12.63 4.76 1.16
C PRO A 93 11.83 6.06 1.04
N THR A 94 10.55 6.00 0.68
CA THR A 94 9.65 7.16 0.59
C THR A 94 9.56 7.89 1.93
N HIS A 95 9.22 7.19 3.00
CA HIS A 95 9.06 7.79 4.33
C HIS A 95 10.39 8.20 4.96
N THR A 96 11.50 7.53 4.58
CA THR A 96 12.85 7.96 4.97
C THR A 96 13.16 9.34 4.36
N TYR A 97 12.80 9.57 3.12
CA TYR A 97 12.95 10.88 2.48
C TYR A 97 12.04 11.93 3.13
N GLU A 98 10.80 11.60 3.41
CA GLU A 98 9.87 12.49 4.13
C GLU A 98 10.44 12.90 5.50
N SER A 99 10.84 11.92 6.31
CA SER A 99 11.32 12.16 7.68
C SER A 99 12.65 12.91 7.74
N THR A 100 13.53 12.76 6.73
CA THR A 100 14.89 13.34 6.77
C THR A 100 15.04 14.61 5.94
N VAL A 101 14.21 14.80 4.92
CA VAL A 101 14.30 15.93 3.98
C VAL A 101 13.05 16.79 4.03
N LEU A 102 11.86 16.20 3.82
CA LEU A 102 10.62 16.96 3.68
C LEU A 102 10.13 17.57 5.00
N THR A 103 10.42 16.95 6.15
CA THR A 103 10.16 17.59 7.47
C THR A 103 10.90 18.91 7.61
N ARG A 104 12.17 18.96 7.19
CA ARG A 104 12.98 20.19 7.23
C ARG A 104 12.49 21.23 6.24
N ALA A 105 12.12 20.79 5.03
CA ALA A 105 11.55 21.70 4.03
C ALA A 105 10.24 22.31 4.55
N PHE A 106 9.37 21.51 5.13
CA PHE A 106 8.11 21.96 5.69
C PHE A 106 8.32 22.94 6.86
N GLU A 107 9.26 22.65 7.78
CA GLU A 107 9.60 23.55 8.89
C GLU A 107 10.19 24.87 8.39
N ASP A 108 11.12 24.82 7.43
CA ASP A 108 11.74 26.04 6.85
C ASP A 108 10.70 26.93 6.15
N ILE A 109 9.70 26.34 5.49
CA ILE A 109 8.69 27.06 4.70
C ILE A 109 7.54 27.55 5.58
N THR A 110 7.04 26.69 6.50
CA THR A 110 5.81 26.95 7.25
C THR A 110 6.04 27.40 8.70
N GLY A 111 7.21 27.11 9.27
CA GLY A 111 7.49 27.32 10.68
C GLY A 111 6.83 26.28 11.61
N ILE A 112 6.27 25.19 11.08
CA ILE A 112 5.73 24.06 11.85
C ILE A 112 6.79 22.96 11.88
N LYS A 113 7.19 22.53 13.08
CA LYS A 113 8.15 21.44 13.25
C LYS A 113 7.44 20.09 13.21
N VAL A 114 7.99 19.15 12.48
CA VAL A 114 7.47 17.78 12.37
C VAL A 114 8.49 16.77 12.89
N ASN A 115 8.07 15.99 13.89
CA ASN A 115 8.79 14.79 14.32
C ASN A 115 8.17 13.59 13.61
N HIS A 116 8.77 13.16 12.52
CA HIS A 116 8.31 12.02 11.74
C HIS A 116 9.06 10.77 12.20
N GLN A 117 8.42 9.96 13.02
CA GLN A 117 8.96 8.71 13.52
C GLN A 117 8.76 7.59 12.49
N LEU A 118 9.80 6.75 12.30
CA LEU A 118 9.74 5.57 11.46
C LEU A 118 9.82 4.32 12.32
N LEU A 119 8.92 3.37 12.11
CA LEU A 119 8.87 2.07 12.79
C LEU A 119 8.74 0.94 11.75
N GLY A 120 8.78 -0.31 12.21
CA GLY A 120 8.31 -1.43 11.40
C GLY A 120 6.78 -1.34 11.24
N GLU A 121 6.26 -1.79 10.11
CA GLU A 121 4.83 -1.69 9.79
C GLU A 121 3.94 -2.26 10.90
N GLY A 122 4.23 -3.46 11.42
CA GLY A 122 3.49 -4.03 12.54
C GLY A 122 3.51 -3.20 13.82
N GLU A 123 4.59 -2.44 14.06
CA GLU A 123 4.70 -1.54 15.20
C GLU A 123 3.86 -0.28 14.98
N VAL A 124 3.76 0.22 13.74
CA VAL A 124 2.84 1.32 13.38
C VAL A 124 1.40 0.91 13.68
N VAL A 125 0.96 -0.24 13.16
CA VAL A 125 -0.38 -0.78 13.40
C VAL A 125 -0.68 -0.93 14.89
N GLN A 126 0.26 -1.45 15.68
CA GLN A 126 0.10 -1.61 17.12
C GLN A 126 0.01 -0.27 17.86
N ALA A 127 0.81 0.72 17.47
CA ALA A 127 0.78 2.07 18.06
C ALA A 127 -0.57 2.75 17.78
N VAL A 128 -1.07 2.65 16.56
CA VAL A 128 -2.37 3.20 16.14
C VAL A 128 -3.53 2.52 16.86
N GLN A 129 -3.52 1.20 16.98
CA GLN A 129 -4.52 0.47 17.79
C GLN A 129 -4.52 0.94 19.25
N THR A 130 -3.33 1.12 19.83
CA THR A 130 -3.21 1.63 21.19
C THR A 130 -3.82 3.01 21.33
N GLN A 131 -3.59 3.91 20.36
CA GLN A 131 -4.18 5.24 20.34
C GLN A 131 -5.71 5.18 20.25
N MET A 132 -6.25 4.35 19.33
CA MET A 132 -7.69 4.17 19.17
C MET A 132 -8.37 3.61 20.44
N GLN A 133 -7.75 2.60 21.07
CA GLN A 133 -8.30 1.95 22.26
C GLN A 133 -8.26 2.84 23.50
N THR A 134 -7.20 3.65 23.66
CA THR A 134 -7.00 4.49 24.83
C THR A 134 -7.56 5.90 24.68
N ASN A 135 -7.92 6.30 23.46
CA ASN A 135 -8.30 7.66 23.07
C ASN A 135 -7.27 8.71 23.51
N ARG A 136 -5.98 8.34 23.53
CA ARG A 136 -4.87 9.25 23.85
C ARG A 136 -4.17 9.66 22.58
N ASN A 137 -3.97 10.95 22.39
CA ASN A 137 -3.14 11.44 21.29
C ASN A 137 -1.67 11.07 21.55
N LEU A 138 -1.17 10.08 20.79
CA LEU A 138 0.25 9.70 20.74
C LEU A 138 0.91 10.31 19.51
N TYR A 139 0.21 10.24 18.37
CA TYR A 139 0.59 10.79 17.08
C TYR A 139 -0.55 11.64 16.52
N ASP A 140 -0.21 12.75 15.89
CA ASP A 140 -1.18 13.69 15.31
C ASP A 140 -1.72 13.22 13.96
N ALA A 141 -0.91 12.45 13.22
CA ALA A 141 -1.30 11.70 12.04
C ALA A 141 -0.37 10.49 11.86
N TYR A 142 -0.78 9.54 11.04
CA TYR A 142 0.04 8.40 10.68
C TYR A 142 -0.22 7.96 9.25
N VAL A 143 0.76 7.32 8.62
CA VAL A 143 0.58 6.59 7.36
C VAL A 143 0.45 5.12 7.65
N ASN A 144 -0.58 4.50 7.10
CA ASN A 144 -0.76 3.06 7.09
C ASN A 144 -1.62 2.66 5.89
N ASP A 145 -1.73 1.36 5.65
CA ASP A 145 -2.38 0.80 4.48
C ASP A 145 -3.89 1.10 4.44
N SER A 146 -4.43 1.23 3.24
CA SER A 146 -5.86 1.36 3.00
C SER A 146 -6.65 0.14 3.47
N ASP A 147 -5.99 -0.99 3.71
CA ASP A 147 -6.56 -2.21 4.29
C ASP A 147 -7.26 -1.99 5.64
N LEU A 148 -6.88 -0.93 6.36
CA LEU A 148 -7.53 -0.54 7.61
C LEU A 148 -8.86 0.20 7.43
N ILE A 149 -9.31 0.45 6.20
CA ILE A 149 -10.53 1.24 5.95
C ILE A 149 -11.78 0.62 6.60
N GLY A 150 -11.90 -0.71 6.59
CA GLY A 150 -13.00 -1.43 7.26
C GLY A 150 -12.93 -1.28 8.79
N THR A 151 -11.74 -1.32 9.36
CA THR A 151 -11.49 -1.08 10.78
C THR A 151 -11.84 0.36 11.17
N HIS A 152 -11.41 1.35 10.39
CA HIS A 152 -11.73 2.76 10.62
C HIS A 152 -13.22 3.04 10.50
N SER A 153 -13.87 2.47 9.50
CA SER A 153 -15.32 2.58 9.32
C SER A 153 -16.08 2.02 10.51
N ARG A 154 -15.71 0.85 11.01
CA ARG A 154 -16.35 0.24 12.19
C ARG A 154 -16.06 1.02 13.48
N MET A 155 -14.82 1.38 13.74
CA MET A 155 -14.44 2.02 15.01
C MET A 155 -14.84 3.49 15.09
N GLN A 156 -15.13 4.15 13.97
CA GLN A 156 -15.52 5.58 13.89
C GLN A 156 -14.53 6.54 14.60
N GLN A 157 -13.24 6.15 14.66
CA GLN A 157 -12.20 6.90 15.36
C GLN A 157 -11.39 7.83 14.43
N ALA A 158 -11.42 7.60 13.12
CA ALA A 158 -10.78 8.46 12.13
C ALA A 158 -11.68 9.66 11.78
N PHE A 159 -11.08 10.80 11.46
CA PHE A 159 -11.79 11.95 10.90
C PHE A 159 -12.32 11.59 9.50
N ASN A 160 -13.55 12.00 9.23
CA ASN A 160 -14.13 12.00 7.89
C ASN A 160 -13.55 13.18 7.11
N LEU A 161 -12.58 12.94 6.23
CA LEU A 161 -11.89 14.00 5.49
C LEU A 161 -12.82 14.75 4.54
N THR A 162 -13.83 14.08 3.96
CA THR A 162 -14.84 14.74 3.11
C THR A 162 -15.57 15.85 3.89
N GLU A 163 -16.00 15.55 5.12
CA GLU A 163 -16.67 16.54 5.97
C GLU A 163 -15.70 17.61 6.47
N GLN A 164 -14.48 17.24 6.83
CA GLN A 164 -13.48 18.19 7.33
C GLN A 164 -13.10 19.20 6.26
N MET A 165 -12.79 18.77 5.05
CA MET A 165 -12.45 19.64 3.91
C MET A 165 -13.59 20.58 3.52
N ALA A 166 -14.85 20.11 3.61
CA ALA A 166 -16.02 20.92 3.31
C ALA A 166 -16.41 21.89 4.46
N GLY A 167 -15.84 21.73 5.64
CA GLY A 167 -16.23 22.43 6.87
C GLY A 167 -15.04 22.91 7.70
N PRO A 168 -14.73 22.25 8.87
CA PRO A 168 -13.77 22.78 9.84
C PRO A 168 -12.34 22.96 9.32
N TRP A 169 -11.92 22.19 8.28
CA TRP A 169 -10.57 22.26 7.71
C TRP A 169 -10.53 22.94 6.32
N ALA A 170 -11.61 23.60 5.91
CA ALA A 170 -11.68 24.27 4.60
C ALA A 170 -10.62 25.37 4.44
N ASP A 171 -10.26 26.04 5.53
CA ASP A 171 -9.25 27.10 5.58
C ASP A 171 -7.80 26.60 5.46
N VAL A 172 -7.58 25.31 5.73
CA VAL A 172 -6.29 24.62 5.64
C VAL A 172 -6.27 23.50 4.60
N THR A 173 -7.25 23.47 3.70
CA THR A 173 -7.29 22.55 2.56
C THR A 173 -6.85 23.27 1.30
N SER A 174 -5.78 22.79 0.67
CA SER A 174 -5.19 23.41 -0.51
C SER A 174 -6.15 23.43 -1.70
N PRO A 175 -6.29 24.56 -2.39
CA PRO A 175 -7.05 24.63 -3.64
C PRO A 175 -6.42 23.82 -4.77
N THR A 176 -5.14 23.44 -4.63
CA THR A 176 -4.38 22.61 -5.58
C THR A 176 -4.28 21.14 -5.15
N LEU A 177 -5.02 20.72 -4.10
CA LEU A 177 -4.99 19.35 -3.59
C LEU A 177 -5.34 18.34 -4.68
N ASP A 178 -6.35 18.64 -5.52
CA ASP A 178 -6.73 17.86 -6.71
C ASP A 178 -6.85 16.34 -6.40
N LEU A 179 -7.95 15.98 -5.75
CA LEU A 179 -8.20 14.59 -5.35
C LEU A 179 -8.32 13.63 -6.54
N ASP A 180 -8.74 14.13 -7.71
CA ASP A 180 -8.89 13.33 -8.93
C ASP A 180 -7.54 12.88 -9.52
N ASP A 181 -6.44 13.56 -9.17
CA ASP A 181 -5.09 13.21 -9.56
C ASP A 181 -4.47 12.10 -8.69
N PHE A 182 -5.05 11.81 -7.53
CA PHE A 182 -4.54 10.75 -6.67
C PHE A 182 -4.94 9.37 -7.18
N MET A 183 -3.94 8.51 -7.34
CA MET A 183 -4.17 7.09 -7.60
C MET A 183 -4.68 6.41 -6.32
N GLY A 184 -5.70 5.56 -6.47
CA GLY A 184 -6.22 4.78 -5.34
C GLY A 184 -7.09 5.55 -4.36
N ILE A 185 -7.63 6.72 -4.72
CA ILE A 185 -8.57 7.47 -3.87
C ILE A 185 -9.81 6.62 -3.50
N SER A 186 -10.23 5.73 -4.39
CA SER A 186 -11.31 4.78 -4.13
C SER A 186 -10.99 3.77 -3.02
N PHE A 187 -9.71 3.47 -2.79
CA PHE A 187 -9.26 2.54 -1.74
C PHE A 187 -9.33 3.17 -0.35
N THR A 188 -9.26 4.49 -0.28
CA THR A 188 -9.28 5.30 0.94
C THR A 188 -10.65 5.88 1.25
N THR A 189 -11.65 5.50 0.46
CA THR A 189 -13.05 5.87 0.60
C THR A 189 -13.81 4.76 1.33
N GLY A 190 -14.47 5.13 2.43
CA GLY A 190 -15.23 4.20 3.23
C GLY A 190 -16.53 3.74 2.56
N PRO A 191 -17.21 2.72 3.15
CA PRO A 191 -18.49 2.22 2.65
C PRO A 191 -19.61 3.25 2.57
N ASP A 192 -19.49 4.36 3.29
CA ASP A 192 -20.43 5.49 3.27
C ASP A 192 -20.16 6.49 2.14
N GLY A 193 -19.15 6.25 1.31
CA GLY A 193 -18.72 7.11 0.21
C GLY A 193 -17.88 8.31 0.63
N ASN A 194 -17.45 8.38 1.88
CA ASN A 194 -16.60 9.46 2.38
C ASN A 194 -15.12 9.06 2.40
N LEU A 195 -14.25 10.03 2.14
CA LEU A 195 -12.81 9.88 2.25
C LEU A 195 -12.38 9.89 3.72
N TYR A 196 -11.58 8.91 4.15
CA TYR A 196 -11.04 8.80 5.50
C TYR A 196 -9.52 8.87 5.56
N GLN A 197 -8.84 8.65 4.44
CA GLN A 197 -7.40 8.67 4.36
C GLN A 197 -6.96 9.44 3.11
N LEU A 198 -5.86 10.19 3.18
CA LEU A 198 -5.25 10.86 2.03
C LEU A 198 -4.12 9.97 1.48
N PRO A 199 -4.19 9.51 0.22
CA PRO A 199 -3.10 8.73 -0.37
C PRO A 199 -1.76 9.44 -0.27
N ASP A 200 -0.73 8.70 0.14
CA ASP A 200 0.65 9.18 0.24
C ASP A 200 1.57 8.45 -0.72
N GLN A 201 1.40 7.17 -0.82
CA GLN A 201 2.15 6.28 -1.70
C GLN A 201 1.27 5.12 -2.18
N GLN A 202 1.63 4.53 -3.30
CA GLN A 202 0.98 3.34 -3.80
C GLN A 202 2.02 2.28 -4.15
N PHE A 203 1.71 1.04 -3.84
CA PHE A 203 2.48 -0.11 -4.28
C PHE A 203 1.55 -1.23 -4.74
N ALA A 204 2.09 -2.13 -5.54
CA ALA A 204 1.37 -3.25 -6.08
C ALA A 204 2.17 -4.54 -5.88
N ASN A 205 1.44 -5.63 -5.92
CA ASN A 205 1.97 -6.97 -5.80
C ASN A 205 2.03 -7.59 -7.19
N LEU A 206 3.24 -7.79 -7.72
CA LEU A 206 3.49 -8.25 -9.07
C LEU A 206 4.34 -9.53 -9.07
N TYR A 207 4.35 -10.23 -10.19
CA TYR A 207 5.32 -11.29 -10.44
C TYR A 207 6.64 -10.67 -10.90
N TRP A 208 7.74 -11.02 -10.22
CA TRP A 208 9.11 -10.61 -10.55
C TRP A 208 9.92 -11.80 -11.06
N PHE A 209 10.75 -11.62 -12.10
CA PHE A 209 11.59 -12.68 -12.65
C PHE A 209 12.89 -12.17 -13.28
N ARG A 210 13.92 -13.00 -13.33
CA ARG A 210 15.19 -12.76 -14.02
C ARG A 210 14.99 -12.90 -15.52
N LYS A 211 14.77 -11.77 -16.18
CA LYS A 211 14.53 -11.71 -17.63
C LYS A 211 15.73 -12.21 -18.41
N ASP A 212 16.95 -11.88 -17.99
CA ASP A 212 18.19 -12.35 -18.61
C ASP A 212 18.31 -13.89 -18.62
N TRP A 213 17.87 -14.57 -17.56
CA TRP A 213 17.84 -16.03 -17.49
C TRP A 213 16.72 -16.62 -18.33
N PHE A 214 15.57 -15.99 -18.33
CA PHE A 214 14.42 -16.43 -19.12
C PHE A 214 14.68 -16.28 -20.62
N ASP A 215 15.43 -15.28 -21.03
CA ASP A 215 15.82 -15.05 -22.42
C ASP A 215 17.03 -15.91 -22.86
N ASN A 216 17.69 -16.64 -21.95
CA ASN A 216 18.85 -17.47 -22.29
C ASN A 216 18.44 -18.66 -23.16
N PRO A 217 19.01 -18.81 -24.39
CA PRO A 217 18.62 -19.89 -25.32
C PRO A 217 18.87 -21.30 -24.80
N GLU A 218 19.89 -21.49 -23.96
CA GLU A 218 20.20 -22.80 -23.37
C GLU A 218 19.14 -23.19 -22.34
N TYR A 219 18.73 -22.25 -21.49
CA TYR A 219 17.66 -22.49 -20.52
C TYR A 219 16.31 -22.66 -21.20
N GLN A 220 16.02 -21.91 -22.25
CA GLN A 220 14.83 -22.06 -23.08
C GLN A 220 14.74 -23.48 -23.65
N ALA A 221 15.81 -23.97 -24.27
CA ALA A 221 15.85 -25.30 -24.86
C ALA A 221 15.70 -26.41 -23.80
N ALA A 222 16.44 -26.32 -22.69
CA ALA A 222 16.41 -27.33 -21.62
C ALA A 222 15.04 -27.36 -20.89
N PHE A 223 14.44 -26.20 -20.65
CA PHE A 223 13.12 -26.11 -20.04
C PHE A 223 12.05 -26.75 -20.95
N LYS A 224 12.08 -26.39 -22.24
CA LYS A 224 11.14 -26.95 -23.23
C LYS A 224 11.29 -28.45 -23.38
N GLU A 225 12.52 -28.98 -23.37
CA GLU A 225 12.78 -30.42 -23.41
C GLU A 225 12.14 -31.15 -22.20
N LYS A 226 12.24 -30.54 -21.01
CA LYS A 226 11.75 -31.15 -19.78
C LYS A 226 10.23 -31.04 -19.61
N PHE A 227 9.66 -29.85 -19.86
CA PHE A 227 8.26 -29.56 -19.52
C PHE A 227 7.34 -29.50 -20.74
N GLY A 228 7.86 -29.45 -21.96
CA GLY A 228 7.09 -29.50 -23.20
C GLY A 228 6.50 -28.17 -23.66
N TYR A 229 6.84 -27.05 -23.02
CA TYR A 229 6.42 -25.71 -23.39
C TYR A 229 7.57 -24.69 -23.18
N ASP A 230 7.42 -23.49 -23.71
CA ASP A 230 8.48 -22.47 -23.66
C ASP A 230 8.60 -21.83 -22.25
N LEU A 231 9.83 -21.60 -21.79
CA LEU A 231 10.10 -20.82 -20.59
C LEU A 231 9.65 -19.38 -20.80
N GLY A 232 8.80 -18.86 -19.95
CA GLY A 232 8.26 -17.50 -20.03
C GLY A 232 7.46 -17.11 -18.79
N VAL A 233 6.77 -15.98 -18.84
CA VAL A 233 5.90 -15.55 -17.74
C VAL A 233 4.83 -16.62 -17.48
N PRO A 234 4.76 -17.20 -16.26
CA PRO A 234 3.82 -18.28 -15.96
C PRO A 234 2.38 -17.77 -15.97
N LEU A 235 1.47 -18.56 -16.57
CA LEU A 235 0.03 -18.23 -16.59
C LEU A 235 -0.70 -18.72 -15.34
N ASN A 236 -0.15 -19.73 -14.65
CA ASN A 236 -0.75 -20.34 -13.45
C ASN A 236 0.32 -20.84 -12.49
N TRP A 237 -0.10 -21.28 -11.31
CA TRP A 237 0.80 -21.76 -10.26
C TRP A 237 1.55 -23.03 -10.63
N SER A 238 0.99 -23.90 -11.48
CA SER A 238 1.72 -25.07 -11.95
C SER A 238 2.91 -24.68 -12.81
N ALA A 239 2.73 -23.75 -13.74
CA ALA A 239 3.83 -23.24 -14.56
C ALA A 239 4.88 -22.49 -13.71
N TYR A 240 4.44 -21.74 -12.69
CA TYR A 240 5.34 -21.11 -11.72
C TYR A 240 6.20 -22.15 -11.00
N GLU A 241 5.59 -23.25 -10.55
CA GLU A 241 6.27 -24.35 -9.85
C GLU A 241 7.27 -25.08 -10.77
N ASP A 242 6.90 -25.35 -12.03
CA ASP A 242 7.82 -25.94 -13.02
C ASP A 242 9.07 -25.07 -13.21
N ILE A 243 8.91 -23.74 -13.28
CA ILE A 243 10.02 -22.79 -13.36
C ILE A 243 10.86 -22.81 -12.06
N ALA A 244 10.20 -22.82 -10.90
CA ALA A 244 10.87 -22.91 -9.61
C ALA A 244 11.71 -24.20 -9.48
N GLU A 245 11.13 -25.33 -9.88
CA GLU A 245 11.83 -26.59 -9.93
C GLU A 245 13.02 -26.55 -10.88
N PHE A 246 12.82 -26.07 -12.11
CA PHE A 246 13.87 -26.01 -13.14
C PHE A 246 15.11 -25.26 -12.64
N PHE A 247 14.95 -24.05 -12.15
CA PHE A 247 16.11 -23.27 -11.69
C PHE A 247 16.76 -23.87 -10.43
N THR A 248 15.97 -24.44 -9.51
CA THR A 248 16.51 -25.01 -8.27
C THR A 248 17.18 -26.37 -8.47
N LYS A 249 16.61 -27.25 -9.33
CA LYS A 249 17.04 -28.65 -9.42
C LYS A 249 17.84 -28.98 -10.69
N ASP A 250 17.57 -28.30 -11.80
CA ASP A 250 18.23 -28.59 -13.08
C ASP A 250 19.36 -27.58 -13.37
N VAL A 251 19.11 -26.28 -13.30
CA VAL A 251 20.15 -25.24 -13.47
C VAL A 251 21.10 -25.24 -12.26
N ARG A 252 20.58 -25.11 -11.05
CA ARG A 252 21.24 -25.25 -9.75
C ARG A 252 22.33 -24.22 -9.43
N GLU A 253 23.14 -23.83 -10.41
CA GLU A 253 24.30 -22.97 -10.25
C GLU A 253 24.54 -22.14 -11.51
N ILE A 254 24.83 -20.85 -11.35
CA ILE A 254 25.26 -19.94 -12.40
C ILE A 254 26.50 -19.22 -11.90
N ASP A 255 27.60 -19.27 -12.68
CA ASP A 255 28.89 -18.65 -12.36
C ASP A 255 29.45 -19.01 -10.96
N GLY A 256 29.23 -20.25 -10.51
CA GLY A 256 29.66 -20.73 -9.20
C GLY A 256 28.75 -20.32 -8.03
N VAL A 257 27.61 -19.69 -8.31
CA VAL A 257 26.62 -19.27 -7.32
C VAL A 257 25.42 -20.20 -7.37
N GLN A 258 25.04 -20.75 -6.21
CA GLN A 258 23.85 -21.58 -6.09
C GLN A 258 22.59 -20.74 -6.39
N ILE A 259 21.69 -21.30 -7.22
CA ILE A 259 20.45 -20.66 -7.69
C ILE A 259 19.24 -21.30 -7.04
N PHE A 260 18.27 -20.45 -6.75
CA PHE A 260 16.96 -20.82 -6.21
C PHE A 260 15.86 -20.36 -7.17
N GLY A 261 14.85 -21.18 -7.35
CA GLY A 261 13.74 -20.89 -8.27
C GLY A 261 12.64 -20.04 -7.66
N HIS A 262 12.66 -19.79 -6.35
CA HIS A 262 11.62 -19.09 -5.62
C HIS A 262 12.20 -18.26 -4.47
N MET A 263 11.51 -17.20 -4.10
CA MET A 263 11.74 -16.43 -2.87
C MET A 263 10.40 -16.12 -2.20
N ASP A 264 10.37 -16.31 -0.89
CA ASP A 264 9.28 -15.87 -0.03
C ASP A 264 9.80 -15.69 1.41
N TYR A 265 8.93 -15.44 2.36
CA TYR A 265 9.26 -15.32 3.77
C TYR A 265 8.32 -16.16 4.65
N GLY A 266 8.83 -16.60 5.80
CA GLY A 266 8.12 -17.55 6.68
C GLY A 266 8.25 -17.25 8.16
N LYS A 267 8.86 -16.11 8.55
CA LYS A 267 8.97 -15.73 9.96
C LYS A 267 7.58 -15.56 10.57
N ARG A 268 7.37 -16.16 11.73
CA ARG A 268 6.12 -16.03 12.50
C ARG A 268 6.01 -14.63 13.09
N ALA A 269 5.55 -13.66 12.30
CA ALA A 269 5.46 -12.26 12.60
C ALA A 269 4.23 -11.64 11.87
N PRO A 270 3.78 -10.43 12.23
CA PRO A 270 2.59 -9.80 11.64
C PRO A 270 2.55 -9.77 10.12
N ASP A 271 3.66 -9.47 9.47
CA ASP A 271 3.81 -9.44 8.01
C ASP A 271 3.47 -10.77 7.32
N LEU A 272 3.67 -11.90 7.98
CA LEU A 272 3.22 -13.19 7.45
C LEU A 272 1.68 -13.28 7.37
N GLY A 273 0.97 -12.63 8.28
CA GLY A 273 -0.49 -12.53 8.25
C GLY A 273 -0.97 -11.77 7.02
N TRP A 274 -0.40 -10.60 6.78
CA TRP A 274 -0.73 -9.76 5.62
C TRP A 274 -0.38 -10.43 4.30
N ARG A 275 0.79 -11.05 4.22
CA ARG A 275 1.21 -11.82 3.04
C ARG A 275 0.11 -12.77 2.55
N MET A 276 -0.59 -13.43 3.49
CA MET A 276 -1.64 -14.38 3.17
C MET A 276 -2.95 -13.70 2.77
N THR A 277 -3.34 -12.66 3.49
CA THR A 277 -4.62 -11.98 3.32
C THR A 277 -4.63 -10.96 2.19
N ASP A 278 -3.48 -10.35 1.85
CA ASP A 278 -3.40 -9.36 0.79
C ASP A 278 -3.67 -9.98 -0.59
N ALA A 279 -2.92 -11.00 -0.97
CA ALA A 279 -3.04 -11.57 -2.29
C ALA A 279 -2.95 -13.09 -2.35
N TRP A 280 -2.19 -13.74 -1.47
CA TRP A 280 -1.87 -15.16 -1.62
C TRP A 280 -3.13 -16.03 -1.69
N LEU A 281 -4.06 -15.82 -0.76
CA LEU A 281 -5.27 -16.59 -0.66
C LEU A 281 -6.20 -16.35 -1.86
N SER A 282 -6.47 -15.09 -2.17
CA SER A 282 -7.36 -14.70 -3.28
C SER A 282 -6.79 -15.10 -4.64
N MET A 283 -5.48 -15.04 -4.83
CA MET A 283 -4.82 -15.48 -6.06
C MET A 283 -4.83 -17.00 -6.24
N ALA A 284 -4.97 -17.77 -5.15
CA ALA A 284 -5.23 -19.21 -5.22
C ALA A 284 -6.66 -19.52 -5.67
N GLY A 285 -7.58 -18.57 -5.49
CA GLY A 285 -8.99 -18.67 -5.82
C GLY A 285 -9.90 -18.84 -4.60
N ALA A 286 -9.46 -18.38 -3.40
CA ALA A 286 -10.37 -18.22 -2.27
C ALA A 286 -11.22 -16.96 -2.44
N GLY A 287 -12.51 -17.06 -2.09
CA GLY A 287 -13.46 -15.97 -2.25
C GLY A 287 -14.38 -16.11 -3.46
N SER A 288 -15.22 -15.12 -3.67
CA SER A 288 -16.18 -15.07 -4.78
C SER A 288 -15.74 -14.06 -5.84
N PRO A 289 -16.11 -14.24 -7.13
CA PRO A 289 -15.92 -13.22 -8.14
C PRO A 289 -16.59 -11.90 -7.78
N GLY A 290 -15.91 -10.79 -8.06
CA GLY A 290 -16.42 -9.43 -7.83
C GLY A 290 -15.35 -8.54 -7.18
N LEU A 291 -14.96 -7.48 -7.88
CA LEU A 291 -13.96 -6.54 -7.41
C LEU A 291 -14.62 -5.35 -6.68
N PRO A 292 -13.92 -4.75 -5.68
CA PRO A 292 -12.63 -5.13 -5.13
C PRO A 292 -12.69 -6.34 -4.21
N ASN A 293 -13.80 -6.57 -3.54
CA ASN A 293 -14.02 -7.66 -2.60
C ASN A 293 -15.18 -8.53 -3.10
N GLY A 294 -14.86 -9.75 -3.57
CA GLY A 294 -15.86 -10.70 -3.99
C GLY A 294 -16.79 -11.08 -2.85
N VAL A 295 -18.08 -10.83 -3.03
CA VAL A 295 -19.11 -11.22 -2.08
C VAL A 295 -20.09 -12.16 -2.77
N PRO A 296 -20.68 -13.14 -2.07
CA PRO A 296 -20.85 -13.28 -0.62
C PRO A 296 -19.63 -13.73 0.19
N ILE A 297 -18.53 -14.17 -0.43
CA ILE A 297 -17.32 -14.58 0.28
C ILE A 297 -16.20 -13.65 -0.17
N ASP A 298 -15.60 -12.92 0.78
CA ASP A 298 -14.49 -12.02 0.51
C ASP A 298 -13.15 -12.77 0.32
N GLU A 299 -12.11 -12.03 0.00
CA GLU A 299 -10.77 -12.57 -0.24
C GLU A 299 -10.06 -13.12 1.01
N TRP A 300 -10.61 -12.89 2.20
CA TRP A 300 -10.18 -13.52 3.45
C TRP A 300 -10.88 -14.86 3.71
N GLY A 301 -11.81 -15.24 2.82
CA GLY A 301 -12.66 -16.39 3.00
C GLY A 301 -13.79 -16.17 4.02
N ILE A 302 -14.10 -14.91 4.35
CA ILE A 302 -15.21 -14.55 5.23
C ILE A 302 -16.49 -14.40 4.41
N ARG A 303 -17.55 -15.14 4.79
CA ARG A 303 -18.87 -14.92 4.23
C ARG A 303 -19.48 -13.65 4.81
N MET A 304 -19.92 -12.79 3.91
CA MET A 304 -20.59 -11.53 4.23
C MET A 304 -22.10 -11.62 3.95
N GLU A 305 -22.89 -10.94 4.75
CA GLU A 305 -24.32 -10.78 4.49
C GLU A 305 -24.54 -9.64 3.48
N ALA A 306 -25.27 -9.93 2.40
CA ALA A 306 -25.37 -9.02 1.25
C ALA A 306 -26.00 -7.65 1.57
N ASP A 307 -26.93 -7.60 2.52
CA ASP A 307 -27.70 -6.39 2.82
C ASP A 307 -27.05 -5.50 3.89
N THR A 308 -26.31 -6.11 4.83
CA THR A 308 -25.75 -5.43 6.01
C THR A 308 -24.25 -5.31 5.99
N CYS A 309 -23.57 -6.10 5.13
CA CYS A 309 -22.11 -6.28 5.12
C CYS A 309 -21.54 -6.82 6.44
N ASN A 310 -22.35 -7.45 7.25
CA ASN A 310 -21.89 -8.10 8.48
C ASN A 310 -21.23 -9.45 8.18
N PRO A 311 -20.11 -9.78 8.85
CA PRO A 311 -19.48 -11.08 8.70
C PRO A 311 -20.36 -12.19 9.29
N VAL A 312 -20.65 -13.22 8.46
CA VAL A 312 -21.44 -14.40 8.87
C VAL A 312 -20.54 -15.48 9.46
N GLY A 313 -19.38 -15.71 8.87
CA GLY A 313 -18.40 -16.68 9.34
C GLY A 313 -17.34 -17.01 8.32
N SER A 314 -16.23 -17.55 8.83
CA SER A 314 -15.04 -17.94 8.04
C SER A 314 -15.02 -19.43 7.70
N LYS A 315 -15.64 -20.27 8.52
CA LYS A 315 -15.70 -21.73 8.29
C LYS A 315 -16.56 -22.08 7.09
N THR A 316 -16.18 -23.14 6.37
CA THR A 316 -17.02 -23.75 5.32
C THR A 316 -18.38 -24.18 5.83
N SER A 317 -18.49 -24.67 7.07
CA SER A 317 -19.76 -25.02 7.73
C SER A 317 -20.68 -23.81 8.00
N ARG A 318 -20.14 -22.59 7.95
CA ARG A 318 -20.88 -21.31 8.04
C ARG A 318 -20.96 -20.60 6.69
N GLY A 319 -20.56 -21.27 5.63
CA GLY A 319 -20.58 -20.76 4.26
C GLY A 319 -19.39 -19.87 3.90
N GLY A 320 -18.35 -19.78 4.75
CA GLY A 320 -17.06 -19.17 4.44
C GLY A 320 -16.12 -20.13 3.70
N GLU A 321 -14.89 -19.72 3.47
CA GLU A 321 -13.87 -20.47 2.75
C GLU A 321 -12.47 -20.43 3.40
N ALA A 322 -12.31 -19.86 4.58
CA ALA A 322 -11.00 -19.73 5.20
C ALA A 322 -10.34 -21.11 5.44
N ASN A 323 -11.11 -22.17 5.68
CA ASN A 323 -10.63 -23.56 5.73
C ASN A 323 -11.12 -24.40 4.53
N GLY A 324 -11.48 -23.75 3.43
CA GLY A 324 -11.91 -24.39 2.19
C GLY A 324 -10.73 -24.91 1.35
N PRO A 325 -11.06 -25.67 0.27
CA PRO A 325 -10.02 -26.31 -0.57
C PRO A 325 -9.01 -25.31 -1.16
N ALA A 326 -9.45 -24.14 -1.61
CA ALA A 326 -8.57 -23.10 -2.18
C ALA A 326 -7.58 -22.56 -1.15
N SER A 327 -8.08 -22.25 0.06
CA SER A 327 -7.25 -21.73 1.16
C SER A 327 -6.24 -22.74 1.65
N VAL A 328 -6.66 -23.99 1.85
CA VAL A 328 -5.75 -25.09 2.26
C VAL A 328 -4.68 -25.35 1.20
N TYR A 329 -5.07 -25.35 -0.09
CA TYR A 329 -4.14 -25.47 -1.21
C TYR A 329 -3.12 -24.32 -1.22
N ALA A 330 -3.57 -23.09 -1.03
CA ALA A 330 -2.71 -21.92 -0.99
C ALA A 330 -1.61 -22.05 0.06
N ILE A 331 -1.99 -22.42 1.28
CA ILE A 331 -1.03 -22.57 2.39
C ILE A 331 -0.10 -23.77 2.20
N ALA A 332 -0.62 -24.86 1.63
CA ALA A 332 0.22 -26.03 1.29
C ALA A 332 1.28 -25.67 0.25
N LYS A 333 0.93 -24.90 -0.79
CA LYS A 333 1.87 -24.49 -1.84
C LYS A 333 2.89 -23.47 -1.34
N TRP A 334 2.48 -22.53 -0.49
CA TRP A 334 3.41 -21.61 0.14
C TRP A 334 4.50 -22.35 0.95
N ASP A 335 4.12 -23.27 1.82
CA ASP A 335 5.07 -24.05 2.64
C ASP A 335 5.94 -24.97 1.78
N GLU A 336 5.36 -25.63 0.77
CA GLU A 336 6.08 -26.49 -0.17
C GLU A 336 7.15 -25.74 -0.96
N TRP A 337 6.79 -24.58 -1.53
CA TRP A 337 7.73 -23.81 -2.34
C TRP A 337 8.82 -23.15 -1.51
N LEU A 338 8.46 -22.67 -0.32
CA LEU A 338 9.42 -22.10 0.63
C LEU A 338 10.49 -23.12 1.04
N ARG A 339 10.10 -24.38 1.24
CA ARG A 339 11.03 -25.47 1.62
C ARG A 339 11.85 -26.01 0.45
N ASN A 340 11.24 -26.12 -0.73
CA ASN A 340 11.84 -26.87 -1.83
C ASN A 340 12.62 -26.00 -2.79
N TYR A 341 12.29 -24.70 -2.92
CA TYR A 341 12.77 -23.85 -4.01
C TYR A 341 13.34 -22.52 -3.56
N ALA A 342 13.17 -22.14 -2.30
CA ALA A 342 13.71 -20.90 -1.75
C ALA A 342 15.08 -21.08 -1.08
N PRO A 343 15.86 -20.00 -0.88
CA PRO A 343 17.09 -20.06 -0.09
C PRO A 343 16.82 -20.60 1.32
N PRO A 344 17.75 -21.40 1.91
CA PRO A 344 17.53 -22.06 3.20
C PRO A 344 17.16 -21.11 4.37
N GLY A 345 17.55 -19.84 4.30
CA GLY A 345 17.20 -18.82 5.30
C GLY A 345 15.79 -18.25 5.17
N ALA A 346 15.14 -18.42 4.02
CA ALA A 346 13.88 -17.75 3.68
C ALA A 346 12.73 -18.06 4.65
N ALA A 347 12.66 -19.28 5.18
CA ALA A 347 11.68 -19.67 6.21
C ALA A 347 11.78 -18.85 7.53
N SER A 348 12.88 -18.16 7.75
CA SER A 348 13.11 -17.30 8.91
C SER A 348 13.12 -15.79 8.57
N TYR A 349 12.97 -15.46 7.29
CA TYR A 349 12.91 -14.06 6.86
C TYR A 349 11.55 -13.45 7.19
N ASP A 350 11.59 -12.16 7.47
CA ASP A 350 10.43 -11.30 7.44
C ASP A 350 10.33 -10.54 6.10
N PHE A 351 9.33 -9.73 5.96
CA PHE A 351 9.05 -8.88 4.82
C PHE A 351 10.27 -8.05 4.39
N TYR A 352 10.89 -7.33 5.33
CA TYR A 352 12.04 -6.45 5.05
C TYR A 352 13.31 -7.20 4.64
N GLN A 353 13.42 -8.48 4.97
CA GLN A 353 14.58 -9.31 4.64
C GLN A 353 14.42 -10.02 3.29
N SER A 354 13.22 -10.48 2.96
CA SER A 354 13.00 -11.31 1.77
C SER A 354 13.00 -10.51 0.47
N LEU A 355 12.43 -9.32 0.47
CA LEU A 355 12.21 -8.58 -0.78
C LEU A 355 13.48 -7.91 -1.30
N PRO A 356 14.29 -7.23 -0.46
CA PRO A 356 15.60 -6.75 -0.89
C PRO A 356 16.61 -7.88 -1.19
N ALA A 357 16.40 -9.08 -0.66
CA ALA A 357 17.27 -10.23 -0.90
C ALA A 357 17.34 -10.66 -2.38
N LEU A 358 16.34 -10.31 -3.20
CA LEU A 358 16.39 -10.52 -4.64
C LEU A 358 17.60 -9.83 -5.29
N ALA A 359 18.03 -8.69 -4.77
CA ALA A 359 19.20 -7.94 -5.26
C ALA A 359 20.53 -8.74 -5.13
N ILE A 360 20.58 -9.79 -4.30
CA ILE A 360 21.72 -10.72 -4.23
C ILE A 360 21.94 -11.39 -5.59
N GLY A 361 20.87 -11.56 -6.40
CA GLY A 361 20.93 -12.02 -7.78
C GLY A 361 20.95 -13.53 -7.97
N ASN A 362 20.61 -14.32 -6.94
CA ASN A 362 20.62 -15.78 -6.97
C ASN A 362 19.22 -16.43 -6.96
N VAL A 363 18.17 -15.65 -7.22
CA VAL A 363 16.78 -16.09 -7.29
C VAL A 363 16.23 -15.87 -8.69
N ALA A 364 15.54 -16.85 -9.26
CA ALA A 364 15.01 -16.78 -10.62
C ALA A 364 13.72 -15.98 -10.71
N GLN A 365 12.84 -16.12 -9.73
CA GLN A 365 11.52 -15.48 -9.72
C GLN A 365 10.97 -15.34 -8.30
N GLN A 366 10.05 -14.40 -8.13
CA GLN A 366 9.20 -14.27 -6.95
C GLN A 366 7.77 -13.97 -7.38
N ILE A 367 6.83 -14.78 -6.92
CA ILE A 367 5.41 -14.50 -7.01
C ILE A 367 5.04 -13.51 -5.88
N PHE A 368 4.15 -12.55 -6.15
CA PHE A 368 3.74 -11.51 -5.20
C PHE A 368 4.90 -10.66 -4.66
N TRP A 369 5.72 -10.14 -5.56
CA TRP A 369 6.73 -9.14 -5.23
C TRP A 369 6.08 -7.75 -5.08
N TYR A 370 6.37 -7.07 -3.98
CA TYR A 370 5.84 -5.73 -3.71
C TYR A 370 6.70 -4.64 -4.33
N THR A 371 6.08 -3.77 -5.12
CA THR A 371 6.76 -2.64 -5.78
C THR A 371 7.26 -1.57 -4.81
N ALA A 372 6.86 -1.60 -3.53
CA ALA A 372 7.41 -0.75 -2.47
C ALA A 372 8.95 -0.86 -2.33
N PHE A 373 9.53 -1.99 -2.75
CA PHE A 373 10.98 -2.22 -2.74
C PHE A 373 11.66 -1.95 -4.09
N LEU A 374 10.97 -1.27 -5.01
CA LEU A 374 11.53 -0.95 -6.32
C LEU A 374 12.84 -0.14 -6.21
N ALA A 375 12.93 0.78 -5.25
CA ALA A 375 14.13 1.57 -5.02
C ALA A 375 15.37 0.71 -4.69
N ASP A 376 15.18 -0.41 -3.97
CA ASP A 376 16.27 -1.35 -3.67
C ASP A 376 16.68 -2.16 -4.90
N MET A 377 15.75 -2.49 -5.77
CA MET A 377 15.99 -3.32 -6.97
C MET A 377 16.67 -2.58 -8.11
N VAL A 378 16.77 -1.26 -8.04
CA VAL A 378 17.41 -0.41 -9.06
C VAL A 378 18.70 0.25 -8.58
N LYS A 379 19.18 -0.09 -7.39
CA LYS A 379 20.51 0.32 -6.90
C LYS A 379 21.59 -0.14 -7.85
N PRO A 380 22.69 0.59 -8.01
CA PRO A 380 23.78 0.20 -8.90
C PRO A 380 24.54 -1.04 -8.38
N GLN A 381 25.24 -1.74 -9.27
CA GLN A 381 26.08 -2.89 -8.90
C GLN A 381 27.13 -2.54 -7.84
N SER A 382 27.66 -1.31 -7.85
CA SER A 382 28.64 -0.82 -6.86
C SER A 382 28.10 -0.85 -5.43
N GLU A 383 26.76 -0.92 -5.25
CA GLU A 383 26.08 -1.06 -3.95
C GLU A 383 25.67 -2.51 -3.65
N GLY A 384 26.16 -3.48 -4.44
CA GLY A 384 25.93 -4.91 -4.20
C GLY A 384 24.69 -5.48 -4.89
N ASN A 385 24.02 -4.73 -5.78
CA ASN A 385 22.90 -5.22 -6.55
C ASN A 385 23.37 -6.02 -7.79
N ASN A 386 23.18 -7.33 -7.78
CA ASN A 386 23.56 -8.23 -8.87
C ASN A 386 22.41 -8.48 -9.88
N THR A 387 21.34 -7.70 -9.79
CA THR A 387 20.19 -7.78 -10.70
C THR A 387 20.10 -6.60 -11.66
N VAL A 388 21.13 -5.77 -11.73
CA VAL A 388 21.31 -4.72 -12.73
C VAL A 388 22.65 -4.91 -13.45
N ASP A 389 22.73 -4.47 -14.70
CA ASP A 389 24.00 -4.45 -15.46
C ASP A 389 24.90 -3.24 -15.09
N ALA A 390 26.06 -3.15 -15.71
CA ALA A 390 27.03 -2.07 -15.46
C ALA A 390 26.49 -0.67 -15.83
N ASP A 391 25.49 -0.60 -16.73
CA ASP A 391 24.84 0.63 -17.17
C ASP A 391 23.59 0.95 -16.32
N GLY A 392 23.29 0.12 -15.31
CA GLY A 392 22.15 0.24 -14.44
C GLY A 392 20.82 -0.18 -15.09
N ASN A 393 20.86 -1.01 -16.12
CA ASN A 393 19.65 -1.59 -16.68
C ASN A 393 19.25 -2.84 -15.88
N PRO A 394 17.95 -3.05 -15.59
CA PRO A 394 17.51 -4.22 -14.86
C PRO A 394 17.69 -5.50 -15.70
N LEU A 395 18.28 -6.52 -15.09
CA LEU A 395 18.32 -7.89 -15.60
C LEU A 395 17.03 -8.66 -15.27
N TRP A 396 16.07 -8.00 -14.68
CA TRP A 396 14.77 -8.51 -14.24
C TRP A 396 13.62 -7.74 -14.88
N ARG A 397 12.42 -8.29 -14.75
CA ARG A 397 11.17 -7.63 -15.14
C ARG A 397 10.04 -8.02 -14.20
N ALA A 398 9.06 -7.12 -14.04
CA ALA A 398 7.77 -7.41 -13.41
C ALA A 398 6.72 -7.75 -14.48
N ALA A 399 5.76 -8.58 -14.09
CA ALA A 399 4.61 -8.97 -14.90
C ALA A 399 3.41 -9.26 -13.98
N PRO A 400 2.19 -9.45 -14.50
CA PRO A 400 1.07 -9.92 -13.69
C PRO A 400 1.36 -11.28 -13.03
N SER A 401 0.93 -11.44 -11.78
CA SER A 401 1.09 -12.69 -11.03
C SER A 401 0.24 -13.82 -11.61
N PRO A 402 0.76 -15.07 -11.68
CA PRO A 402 -0.03 -16.24 -12.07
C PRO A 402 -1.06 -16.61 -11.00
N HIS A 403 -2.12 -17.29 -11.39
CA HIS A 403 -3.21 -17.69 -10.51
C HIS A 403 -3.22 -19.20 -10.19
N GLY A 404 -3.80 -19.53 -9.04
CA GLY A 404 -4.01 -20.91 -8.61
C GLY A 404 -5.19 -21.59 -9.34
N PRO A 405 -5.38 -22.90 -9.11
CA PRO A 405 -6.35 -23.70 -9.86
C PRO A 405 -7.82 -23.44 -9.48
N TYR A 406 -8.07 -22.74 -8.39
CA TYR A 406 -9.43 -22.38 -7.94
C TYR A 406 -9.83 -20.95 -8.35
N TRP A 407 -8.87 -20.20 -8.91
CA TRP A 407 -9.14 -18.85 -9.38
C TRP A 407 -9.97 -18.88 -10.67
N GLU A 408 -10.97 -18.01 -10.73
CA GLU A 408 -11.81 -17.83 -11.91
C GLU A 408 -11.93 -16.36 -12.29
N ASP A 409 -12.36 -16.10 -13.52
CA ASP A 409 -12.47 -14.74 -14.05
C ASP A 409 -13.44 -13.90 -13.22
N GLY A 410 -13.05 -12.67 -12.91
CA GLY A 410 -13.77 -11.77 -12.02
C GLY A 410 -13.33 -11.82 -10.54
N MET A 411 -12.43 -12.73 -10.17
CA MET A 411 -11.74 -12.69 -8.88
C MET A 411 -10.58 -11.67 -8.93
N LYS A 412 -10.07 -11.29 -7.75
CA LYS A 412 -8.93 -10.41 -7.56
C LYS A 412 -7.71 -10.95 -8.32
N VAL A 413 -7.09 -10.13 -9.17
CA VAL A 413 -5.92 -10.53 -9.98
C VAL A 413 -4.60 -10.29 -9.28
N GLY A 414 -4.58 -9.49 -8.24
CA GLY A 414 -3.43 -9.16 -7.42
C GLY A 414 -3.80 -8.09 -6.39
N TYR A 415 -2.86 -7.79 -5.52
CA TYR A 415 -2.99 -6.78 -4.49
C TYR A 415 -2.39 -5.46 -4.95
N GLN A 416 -3.08 -4.38 -4.65
CA GLN A 416 -2.59 -3.02 -4.75
C GLN A 416 -3.10 -2.27 -3.53
N ASP A 417 -2.21 -1.56 -2.86
CA ASP A 417 -2.53 -0.77 -1.69
C ASP A 417 -2.08 0.67 -1.84
N VAL A 418 -2.63 1.49 -0.97
CA VAL A 418 -2.31 2.90 -0.84
C VAL A 418 -1.96 3.18 0.61
N GLY A 419 -0.69 3.29 0.91
CA GLY A 419 -0.25 3.86 2.19
C GLY A 419 -0.77 5.29 2.29
N SER A 420 -1.50 5.59 3.36
CA SER A 420 -2.33 6.79 3.40
C SER A 420 -2.29 7.49 4.74
N TRP A 421 -2.27 8.83 4.70
CA TRP A 421 -2.35 9.67 5.90
C TRP A 421 -3.72 9.57 6.54
N THR A 422 -3.75 9.17 7.79
CA THR A 422 -4.96 9.05 8.62
C THR A 422 -4.84 9.91 9.86
N PHE A 423 -5.96 10.52 10.26
CA PHE A 423 -6.08 11.45 11.38
C PHE A 423 -7.11 10.94 12.35
N LEU A 424 -6.70 10.68 13.61
CA LEU A 424 -7.61 10.16 14.64
C LEU A 424 -8.29 11.27 15.41
N LYS A 425 -9.56 11.07 15.75
CA LYS A 425 -10.38 12.02 16.53
C LYS A 425 -9.86 12.28 17.95
N SER A 426 -8.92 11.48 18.45
CA SER A 426 -8.18 11.74 19.70
C SER A 426 -7.19 12.89 19.59
N THR A 427 -6.84 13.33 18.37
CA THR A 427 -5.93 14.44 18.12
C THR A 427 -6.67 15.77 18.31
N PRO A 428 -6.14 16.74 19.09
CA PRO A 428 -6.69 18.08 19.18
C PRO A 428 -6.79 18.74 17.80
N GLU A 429 -7.86 19.51 17.58
CA GLU A 429 -8.21 20.01 16.24
C GLU A 429 -7.11 20.86 15.59
N ASP A 430 -6.47 21.75 16.34
CA ASP A 430 -5.37 22.59 15.85
C ASP A 430 -4.14 21.76 15.42
N ARG A 431 -3.83 20.70 16.17
CA ARG A 431 -2.76 19.76 15.84
C ARG A 431 -3.13 18.90 14.61
N ALA A 432 -4.39 18.48 14.51
CA ALA A 432 -4.89 17.74 13.36
C ALA A 432 -4.84 18.61 12.08
N LYS A 433 -5.19 19.89 12.16
CA LYS A 433 -5.04 20.87 11.06
C LYS A 433 -3.58 21.07 10.64
N ALA A 434 -2.67 21.18 11.59
CA ALA A 434 -1.24 21.28 11.30
C ALA A 434 -0.69 20.00 10.64
N ALA A 435 -1.11 18.83 11.11
CA ALA A 435 -0.76 17.55 10.50
C ALA A 435 -1.39 17.38 9.10
N TRP A 436 -2.60 17.89 8.88
CA TRP A 436 -3.25 17.93 7.57
C TRP A 436 -2.47 18.78 6.58
N LEU A 437 -1.93 19.93 6.99
CA LEU A 437 -1.03 20.73 6.17
C LEU A 437 0.23 19.95 5.79
N TYR A 438 0.83 19.20 6.72
CA TYR A 438 2.01 18.38 6.42
C TYR A 438 1.70 17.26 5.43
N ALA A 439 0.60 16.53 5.61
CA ALA A 439 0.17 15.47 4.70
C ALA A 439 -0.04 16.01 3.27
N GLN A 440 -0.71 17.16 3.13
CA GLN A 440 -0.89 17.81 1.84
C GLN A 440 0.44 18.29 1.23
N PHE A 441 1.37 18.78 2.07
CA PHE A 441 2.68 19.24 1.60
C PHE A 441 3.51 18.10 0.99
N VAL A 442 3.64 16.97 1.70
CA VAL A 442 4.44 15.83 1.21
C VAL A 442 3.82 15.14 -0.01
N THR A 443 2.53 15.36 -0.24
CA THR A 443 1.79 14.84 -1.40
C THR A 443 1.45 15.92 -2.43
N SER A 444 1.93 17.15 -2.25
CA SER A 444 1.67 18.27 -3.18
C SER A 444 2.27 18.01 -4.57
N LYS A 445 1.69 18.59 -5.59
CA LYS A 445 2.22 18.47 -6.97
C LYS A 445 3.64 19.01 -7.11
N THR A 446 4.02 20.00 -6.30
CA THR A 446 5.40 20.50 -6.23
C THR A 446 6.39 19.41 -5.79
N VAL A 447 6.02 18.59 -4.80
CA VAL A 447 6.94 17.67 -4.10
C VAL A 447 6.86 16.24 -4.63
N ASP A 448 5.67 15.78 -5.01
CA ASP A 448 5.36 14.36 -5.24
C ASP A 448 6.21 13.72 -6.34
N THR A 449 6.47 14.42 -7.45
CA THR A 449 7.31 13.85 -8.54
C THR A 449 8.73 13.57 -8.04
N LYS A 450 9.34 14.51 -7.32
CA LYS A 450 10.67 14.29 -6.72
C LYS A 450 10.66 13.20 -5.66
N LYS A 451 9.67 13.20 -4.77
CA LYS A 451 9.47 12.14 -3.75
C LYS A 451 9.40 10.77 -4.41
N SER A 452 8.60 10.65 -5.45
CA SER A 452 8.46 9.42 -6.24
C SER A 452 9.73 9.00 -6.96
N HIS A 453 10.59 9.94 -7.38
CA HIS A 453 11.90 9.60 -7.91
C HIS A 453 12.87 9.03 -6.86
N VAL A 454 12.69 9.39 -5.60
CA VAL A 454 13.50 8.88 -4.48
C VAL A 454 12.98 7.52 -4.00
N GLY A 455 11.69 7.44 -3.68
CA GLY A 455 11.08 6.25 -3.09
C GLY A 455 10.61 5.19 -4.08
N LEU A 456 10.34 5.61 -5.32
CA LEU A 456 9.75 4.80 -6.39
C LEU A 456 8.40 4.17 -6.03
N THR A 457 7.67 4.86 -5.16
CA THR A 457 6.24 4.68 -4.92
C THR A 457 5.49 5.92 -5.44
N PHE A 458 4.23 5.78 -5.80
CA PHE A 458 3.51 6.80 -6.56
C PHE A 458 2.19 7.13 -5.89
N ALA A 459 1.91 8.42 -5.66
CA ALA A 459 0.62 8.86 -5.16
C ALA A 459 -0.26 9.47 -6.24
N ARG A 460 0.34 10.08 -7.29
CA ARG A 460 -0.38 10.86 -8.30
C ARG A 460 -0.23 10.30 -9.72
N ASP A 461 -1.32 10.34 -10.49
CA ASP A 461 -1.31 9.96 -11.91
C ASP A 461 -0.45 10.93 -12.74
N SER A 462 -0.51 12.23 -12.45
CA SER A 462 0.35 13.25 -13.08
C SER A 462 1.84 12.95 -12.89
N THR A 463 2.26 12.47 -11.73
CA THR A 463 3.64 12.07 -11.44
C THR A 463 4.07 10.87 -12.30
N VAL A 464 3.28 9.81 -12.34
CA VAL A 464 3.62 8.62 -13.14
C VAL A 464 3.69 8.93 -14.63
N ARG A 465 2.91 9.91 -15.11
CA ARG A 465 2.89 10.35 -16.51
C ARG A 465 3.91 11.42 -16.85
N ASP A 466 4.60 11.96 -15.85
CA ASP A 466 5.66 12.95 -16.08
C ASP A 466 6.74 12.45 -17.05
N GLU A 467 7.33 13.38 -17.83
CA GLU A 467 8.36 13.05 -18.83
C GLU A 467 9.59 12.41 -18.18
N SER A 468 9.97 12.84 -16.98
CA SER A 468 11.10 12.29 -16.24
C SER A 468 10.93 10.81 -15.90
N PHE A 469 9.69 10.34 -15.64
CA PHE A 469 9.39 8.92 -15.50
C PHE A 469 9.29 8.18 -16.83
N THR A 470 8.95 8.85 -17.92
CA THR A 470 9.02 8.27 -19.27
C THR A 470 10.46 7.95 -19.65
N GLU A 471 11.37 8.88 -19.37
CA GLU A 471 12.81 8.68 -19.59
C GLU A 471 13.40 7.58 -18.67
N ARG A 472 12.93 7.49 -17.44
CA ARG A 472 13.41 6.50 -16.46
C ARG A 472 12.78 5.11 -16.60
N ALA A 473 11.61 4.98 -17.22
CA ALA A 473 10.83 3.75 -17.32
C ALA A 473 11.63 2.51 -17.81
N PRO A 474 12.54 2.62 -18.81
CA PRO A 474 13.36 1.48 -19.23
C PRO A 474 14.22 0.87 -18.12
N LYS A 475 14.54 1.64 -17.07
CA LYS A 475 15.34 1.20 -15.93
C LYS A 475 14.50 0.71 -14.73
N LEU A 476 13.18 0.64 -14.88
CA LEU A 476 12.24 0.30 -13.80
C LEU A 476 11.47 -1.00 -14.04
N GLY A 477 12.00 -1.89 -14.91
CA GLY A 477 11.56 -3.29 -15.05
C GLY A 477 10.09 -3.50 -15.41
N GLY A 478 9.40 -2.53 -16.00
CA GLY A 478 7.99 -2.62 -16.39
C GLY A 478 7.00 -2.07 -15.36
N VAL A 479 7.47 -1.55 -14.25
CA VAL A 479 6.59 -1.04 -13.18
C VAL A 479 5.87 0.24 -13.61
N ILE A 480 6.51 1.13 -14.37
CA ILE A 480 5.85 2.35 -14.88
C ILE A 480 4.74 2.00 -15.88
N GLU A 481 4.98 1.01 -16.73
CA GLU A 481 3.98 0.51 -17.66
C GLU A 481 2.75 -0.05 -16.94
N PHE A 482 2.97 -0.76 -15.81
CA PHE A 482 1.89 -1.24 -14.95
C PHE A 482 1.06 -0.07 -14.40
N TYR A 483 1.71 0.92 -13.75
CA TYR A 483 0.98 2.05 -13.16
C TYR A 483 0.26 2.93 -14.20
N ARG A 484 0.73 2.98 -15.44
CA ARG A 484 0.07 3.67 -16.56
C ARG A 484 -1.04 2.85 -17.23
N SER A 485 -1.11 1.55 -16.96
CA SER A 485 -2.11 0.66 -17.55
C SER A 485 -3.48 0.86 -16.87
N PRO A 486 -4.58 0.92 -17.63
CA PRO A 486 -5.91 0.86 -17.05
C PRO A 486 -6.20 -0.48 -16.36
N ASP A 487 -5.48 -1.55 -16.73
CA ASP A 487 -5.66 -2.86 -16.11
C ASP A 487 -5.22 -2.90 -14.64
N ARG A 488 -4.42 -1.92 -14.15
CA ARG A 488 -4.03 -1.84 -12.74
C ARG A 488 -5.22 -1.80 -11.78
N GLU A 489 -6.39 -1.33 -12.23
CA GLU A 489 -7.62 -1.28 -11.43
C GLU A 489 -8.16 -2.67 -11.06
N LYS A 490 -7.66 -3.74 -11.69
CA LYS A 490 -7.96 -5.14 -11.34
C LYS A 490 -7.13 -5.63 -10.14
N TRP A 491 -6.08 -4.90 -9.76
CA TRP A 491 -5.35 -5.05 -8.51
C TRP A 491 -6.03 -4.20 -7.46
N THR A 492 -6.50 -4.80 -6.40
CA THR A 492 -7.35 -4.15 -5.42
C THR A 492 -6.81 -4.34 -4.00
N PRO A 493 -7.11 -3.40 -3.08
CA PRO A 493 -6.79 -3.59 -1.67
C PRO A 493 -7.63 -4.72 -1.09
N THR A 494 -7.32 -5.08 0.14
CA THR A 494 -8.10 -6.01 0.96
C THR A 494 -8.66 -5.28 2.19
N GLY A 495 -9.40 -5.95 3.05
CA GLY A 495 -9.77 -5.46 4.37
C GLY A 495 -11.00 -4.57 4.46
N ILE A 496 -11.66 -4.19 3.36
CA ILE A 496 -12.85 -3.32 3.39
C ILE A 496 -13.99 -3.91 4.22
N ASN A 497 -14.13 -5.23 4.23
CA ASN A 497 -15.14 -5.97 4.99
C ASN A 497 -14.60 -6.50 6.33
N VAL A 498 -13.33 -6.26 6.64
CA VAL A 498 -12.68 -6.81 7.84
C VAL A 498 -12.89 -5.87 9.02
N PRO A 499 -13.64 -6.27 10.05
CA PRO A 499 -14.08 -5.35 11.11
C PRO A 499 -12.95 -4.93 12.07
N ASP A 500 -11.89 -5.71 12.16
CA ASP A 500 -10.69 -5.42 12.95
C ASP A 500 -9.51 -6.14 12.30
N TYR A 501 -8.98 -5.53 11.24
CA TYR A 501 -7.90 -6.07 10.43
C TYR A 501 -6.69 -6.52 11.28
N PRO A 502 -6.12 -5.68 12.17
CA PRO A 502 -4.94 -6.08 12.91
C PRO A 502 -5.15 -7.30 13.81
N LYS A 503 -6.33 -7.41 14.41
CA LYS A 503 -6.66 -8.52 15.30
C LYS A 503 -6.91 -9.82 14.55
N LEU A 504 -7.61 -9.75 13.42
CA LEU A 504 -7.87 -10.92 12.59
C LEU A 504 -6.60 -11.37 11.87
N ALA A 505 -5.77 -10.43 11.36
CA ALA A 505 -4.47 -10.75 10.77
C ALA A 505 -3.51 -11.43 11.76
N GLN A 506 -3.63 -11.13 13.08
CA GLN A 506 -2.87 -11.82 14.12
C GLN A 506 -3.16 -13.34 14.15
N ILE A 507 -4.41 -13.73 13.95
CA ILE A 507 -4.80 -15.15 13.88
C ILE A 507 -4.09 -15.82 12.71
N TRP A 508 -4.02 -15.12 11.56
CA TRP A 508 -3.34 -15.64 10.36
C TRP A 508 -1.88 -15.95 10.62
N TRP A 509 -1.06 -15.00 11.05
CA TRP A 509 0.37 -15.25 11.21
C TRP A 509 0.67 -16.26 12.34
N GLN A 510 -0.19 -16.36 13.34
CA GLN A 510 -0.04 -17.37 14.41
C GLN A 510 -0.27 -18.78 13.89
N GLN A 511 -1.36 -19.00 13.15
CA GLN A 511 -1.71 -20.33 12.63
C GLN A 511 -0.82 -20.76 11.46
N ILE A 512 -0.52 -19.85 10.53
CA ILE A 512 0.40 -20.15 9.42
C ILE A 512 1.84 -20.41 9.92
N GLY A 513 2.27 -19.73 10.97
CA GLY A 513 3.55 -20.04 11.64
C GLY A 513 3.62 -21.47 12.20
N ASN A 514 2.48 -22.08 12.54
CA ASN A 514 2.44 -23.49 12.94
C ASN A 514 2.72 -24.44 11.76
N VAL A 515 2.30 -24.09 10.54
CA VAL A 515 2.63 -24.86 9.33
C VAL A 515 4.12 -24.77 9.04
N ASN A 516 4.69 -23.57 9.01
CA ASN A 516 6.11 -23.36 8.76
C ASN A 516 7.00 -24.08 9.79
N SER A 517 6.59 -24.13 11.07
CA SER A 517 7.32 -24.87 12.11
C SER A 517 7.11 -26.39 12.05
N GLY A 518 6.21 -26.90 11.21
CA GLY A 518 5.81 -28.31 11.16
C GLY A 518 4.95 -28.77 12.35
N SER A 519 4.40 -27.84 13.12
CA SER A 519 3.55 -28.15 14.29
C SER A 519 2.11 -28.49 13.91
N ALA A 520 1.67 -28.11 12.72
CA ALA A 520 0.35 -28.41 12.17
C ALA A 520 0.46 -28.63 10.66
N SER A 521 -0.41 -29.48 10.12
CA SER A 521 -0.63 -29.56 8.68
C SER A 521 -1.39 -28.30 8.19
N PRO A 522 -1.34 -27.99 6.89
CA PRO A 522 -2.13 -26.88 6.32
C PRO A 522 -3.61 -26.97 6.68
N GLN A 523 -4.24 -28.15 6.60
CA GLN A 523 -5.65 -28.33 6.94
C GLN A 523 -5.92 -28.05 8.42
N GLU A 524 -5.12 -28.60 9.33
CA GLU A 524 -5.29 -28.38 10.77
C GLU A 524 -5.12 -26.90 11.15
N ALA A 525 -4.14 -26.21 10.55
CA ALA A 525 -3.91 -24.80 10.78
C ALA A 525 -5.09 -23.94 10.28
N MET A 526 -5.63 -24.24 9.08
CA MET A 526 -6.74 -23.50 8.52
C MET A 526 -8.06 -23.78 9.24
N ASP A 527 -8.27 -25.01 9.75
CA ASP A 527 -9.43 -25.33 10.61
C ASP A 527 -9.39 -24.56 11.94
N ALA A 528 -8.22 -24.49 12.56
CA ALA A 528 -8.01 -23.71 13.79
C ALA A 528 -8.18 -22.21 13.55
N LEU A 529 -7.60 -21.69 12.45
CA LEU A 529 -7.72 -20.31 12.03
C LEU A 529 -9.17 -19.89 11.83
N ALA A 530 -9.92 -20.64 11.02
CA ALA A 530 -11.32 -20.33 10.72
C ALA A 530 -12.20 -20.39 11.99
N GLN A 531 -11.93 -21.32 12.92
CA GLN A 531 -12.61 -21.36 14.21
C GLN A 531 -12.31 -20.11 15.05
N GLU A 532 -11.05 -19.73 15.17
CA GLU A 532 -10.63 -18.58 15.98
C GLU A 532 -11.14 -17.27 15.41
N MET A 533 -11.18 -17.13 14.08
CA MET A 533 -11.81 -15.99 13.40
C MET A 533 -13.29 -15.91 13.72
N ASP A 534 -14.05 -17.03 13.58
CA ASP A 534 -15.48 -17.07 13.89
C ASP A 534 -15.76 -16.69 15.35
N ASP A 535 -14.99 -17.22 16.30
CA ASP A 535 -15.13 -16.92 17.72
C ASP A 535 -14.80 -15.44 18.02
N THR A 536 -13.85 -14.87 17.30
CA THR A 536 -13.44 -13.47 17.46
C THR A 536 -14.50 -12.53 16.90
N MET A 537 -14.98 -12.78 15.69
CA MET A 537 -16.07 -11.98 15.09
C MET A 537 -17.35 -12.02 15.89
N ALA A 538 -17.71 -13.19 16.44
CA ALA A 538 -18.88 -13.32 17.33
C ALA A 538 -18.74 -12.47 18.61
N ARG A 539 -17.54 -12.41 19.20
CA ARG A 539 -17.29 -11.52 20.37
C ARG A 539 -17.38 -10.06 20.00
N MET A 540 -16.91 -9.66 18.82
CA MET A 540 -17.00 -8.29 18.32
C MET A 540 -18.45 -7.88 18.14
N GLN A 541 -19.26 -8.70 17.46
CA GLN A 541 -20.70 -8.43 17.27
C GLN A 541 -21.44 -8.25 18.60
N GLN A 542 -21.19 -9.12 19.58
CA GLN A 542 -21.77 -8.98 20.92
C GLN A 542 -21.36 -7.68 21.62
N ALA A 543 -20.10 -7.25 21.47
CA ALA A 543 -19.63 -5.99 22.04
C ALA A 543 -20.27 -4.77 21.36
N ASP A 544 -20.45 -4.83 20.04
CA ASP A 544 -21.09 -3.76 19.25
C ASP A 544 -22.57 -3.62 19.58
N GLU A 545 -23.30 -4.73 19.71
CA GLU A 545 -24.70 -4.75 20.15
C GLU A 545 -24.85 -4.16 21.57
N ALA A 546 -23.93 -4.51 22.47
CA ALA A 546 -23.94 -3.99 23.85
C ALA A 546 -23.61 -2.50 23.93
N SER A 547 -22.83 -1.97 22.98
CA SER A 547 -22.43 -0.55 22.95
C SER A 547 -23.40 0.33 22.15
N GLY A 548 -24.36 -0.27 21.40
CA GLY A 548 -25.30 0.44 20.54
C GLY A 548 -24.66 1.04 19.27
N VAL A 549 -23.47 0.59 18.90
CA VAL A 549 -22.77 1.04 17.68
C VAL A 549 -23.48 0.56 16.42
N TYR A 550 -24.22 -0.57 16.50
CA TYR A 550 -25.11 -1.08 15.47
C TYR A 550 -26.55 -1.10 16.01
N GLY A 551 -27.25 0.00 15.89
CA GLY A 551 -28.67 0.13 16.19
C GLY A 551 -29.44 0.67 14.99
#